data_fec6b5b6c074455713740441238cbbab
#
_entry.id   fec6b5b6c074455713740441238cbbab
#
_cell.length_a   1.000
_cell.length_b   1.000
_cell.length_c   1.000
_cell.angle_alpha   90.00
_cell.angle_beta   90.00
_cell.angle_gamma   90.00
#
_symmetry.space_group_name_H-M   'P 1'
#
loop_
_entity.id
_entity.type
_entity.pdbx_description
1 polymer ?
#
loop_
_entity_poly.entity_id
_entity_poly.type
_entity_poly.pdbx_seq_one_letter_code
_entity_poly.pdbx_strand_id
1 'polypeptide(L)'
;MHKTSDLRISDRQEVISASSLLSDQPISKESSETVYQARENFSKILNKEDHRLSVVVGPCSIHDTLAAIDYAGRLKEESLNYEDQLQIIMRVYFEKPRTTVGWKGLINDPDLNDSFQIDKGLSIARQLLRDINDLGLPAGTEFLDVITPQYIADLISWGAIGARTTESQVHRELASGSSCPIGFKNSTYGGVQVAADAIGSALNPHKFLSVTKEGRAAVFYSSGNKDCHVILRGGSKPNYSKEDIDATAEILKSNNLAESIMVDMSHGNSSKQHKNQLIVCEDITNQISSGESRITGVMIESNIEEGNQSAKDLDNLVYGKSITDACINWEDTKTCLNQLAEAVSARENIA
;
A
#
# COMPACT_ATOMS: atom_id res chain seq x y z
N MET A 1 42.71 -15.48 19.03
CA MET A 1 41.86 -14.41 18.48
C MET A 1 40.42 -14.74 18.86
N HIS A 2 39.64 -13.79 19.36
CA HIS A 2 38.24 -14.03 19.72
C HIS A 2 37.35 -13.87 18.47
N LYS A 3 36.28 -14.69 18.36
CA LYS A 3 35.23 -14.50 17.37
C LYS A 3 34.43 -13.24 17.75
N THR A 4 34.20 -12.32 16.81
CA THR A 4 33.56 -11.01 17.06
C THR A 4 32.35 -10.74 16.18
N SER A 5 32.02 -11.61 15.20
CA SER A 5 30.84 -11.51 14.32
C SER A 5 29.98 -12.76 14.43
N ASP A 6 28.72 -12.65 14.07
CA ASP A 6 27.70 -13.74 14.07
C ASP A 6 27.55 -14.46 15.43
N LEU A 7 27.80 -13.77 16.52
CA LEU A 7 27.78 -14.39 17.87
C LEU A 7 26.35 -14.72 18.33
N ARG A 8 25.32 -14.08 17.69
CA ARG A 8 23.91 -14.25 18.02
C ARG A 8 23.10 -14.78 16.83
N ILE A 9 23.78 -15.15 15.74
CA ILE A 9 23.15 -15.84 14.60
C ILE A 9 23.33 -17.34 14.87
N SER A 10 22.22 -18.01 15.16
CA SER A 10 22.23 -19.45 15.45
C SER A 10 22.35 -20.30 14.19
N ASP A 11 21.66 -19.86 13.11
CA ASP A 11 21.64 -20.55 11.82
C ASP A 11 21.32 -19.55 10.70
N ARG A 12 21.49 -19.97 9.44
CA ARG A 12 21.11 -19.25 8.25
C ARG A 12 20.74 -20.20 7.13
N GLN A 13 19.69 -19.86 6.40
CA GLN A 13 19.26 -20.56 5.20
C GLN A 13 19.29 -19.59 4.04
N GLU A 14 19.79 -20.03 2.90
CA GLU A 14 19.69 -19.28 1.66
C GLU A 14 18.24 -19.38 1.13
N VAL A 15 17.71 -18.26 0.64
CA VAL A 15 16.41 -18.20 -0.05
C VAL A 15 16.63 -18.29 -1.56
N ILE A 16 15.61 -18.75 -2.29
CA ILE A 16 15.60 -18.73 -3.74
C ILE A 16 15.96 -17.31 -4.23
N SER A 17 16.78 -17.19 -5.29
CA SER A 17 17.04 -15.86 -5.86
C SER A 17 15.78 -15.29 -6.52
N ALA A 18 15.64 -13.95 -6.50
CA ALA A 18 14.53 -13.31 -7.17
C ALA A 18 14.52 -13.63 -8.69
N SER A 19 15.70 -13.68 -9.33
CA SER A 19 15.80 -14.05 -10.76
C SER A 19 15.26 -15.46 -11.04
N SER A 20 15.51 -16.42 -10.15
CA SER A 20 14.95 -17.78 -10.28
C SER A 20 13.43 -17.76 -10.13
N LEU A 21 12.90 -17.11 -9.07
CA LEU A 21 11.47 -17.06 -8.86
C LEU A 21 10.74 -16.32 -10.01
N LEU A 22 11.32 -15.22 -10.53
CA LEU A 22 10.78 -14.51 -11.68
C LEU A 22 10.78 -15.35 -12.95
N SER A 23 11.78 -16.22 -13.12
CA SER A 23 11.86 -17.17 -14.25
C SER A 23 10.81 -18.28 -14.13
N ASP A 24 10.58 -18.79 -12.92
CA ASP A 24 9.59 -19.86 -12.66
C ASP A 24 8.15 -19.32 -12.71
N GLN A 25 7.97 -18.07 -12.31
CA GLN A 25 6.68 -17.36 -12.31
C GLN A 25 6.80 -16.03 -13.07
N PRO A 26 6.98 -16.04 -14.40
CA PRO A 26 7.14 -14.82 -15.19
C PRO A 26 5.84 -14.00 -15.17
N ILE A 27 5.97 -12.68 -15.27
CA ILE A 27 4.83 -11.78 -15.46
C ILE A 27 4.13 -12.14 -16.78
N SER A 28 2.80 -12.21 -16.78
CA SER A 28 2.01 -12.39 -18.00
C SER A 28 1.92 -11.08 -18.78
N LYS A 29 1.43 -11.15 -20.01
CA LYS A 29 1.17 -9.97 -20.82
C LYS A 29 0.06 -9.12 -20.18
N GLU A 30 -0.98 -9.78 -19.72
CA GLU A 30 -2.15 -9.19 -19.07
C GLU A 30 -1.75 -8.47 -17.78
N SER A 31 -1.00 -9.13 -16.91
CA SER A 31 -0.46 -8.51 -15.68
C SER A 31 0.44 -7.31 -15.99
N SER A 32 1.31 -7.43 -17.01
CA SER A 32 2.21 -6.35 -17.41
C SER A 32 1.44 -5.11 -17.87
N GLU A 33 0.40 -5.30 -18.69
CA GLU A 33 -0.46 -4.20 -19.15
C GLU A 33 -1.21 -3.56 -17.99
N THR A 34 -1.82 -4.38 -17.10
CA THR A 34 -2.55 -3.90 -15.91
C THR A 34 -1.65 -3.01 -15.03
N VAL A 35 -0.44 -3.49 -14.74
CA VAL A 35 0.50 -2.75 -13.90
C VAL A 35 0.98 -1.47 -14.58
N TYR A 36 1.35 -1.56 -15.86
CA TYR A 36 1.83 -0.40 -16.62
C TYR A 36 0.76 0.70 -16.67
N GLN A 37 -0.45 0.34 -17.10
CA GLN A 37 -1.54 1.30 -17.26
C GLN A 37 -1.94 1.94 -15.91
N ALA A 38 -1.95 1.14 -14.84
CA ALA A 38 -2.28 1.66 -13.51
C ALA A 38 -1.23 2.65 -12.99
N ARG A 39 0.06 2.42 -13.24
CA ARG A 39 1.13 3.36 -12.87
C ARG A 39 1.02 4.67 -13.64
N GLU A 40 0.80 4.62 -14.96
CA GLU A 40 0.61 5.81 -15.79
C GLU A 40 -0.61 6.63 -15.34
N ASN A 41 -1.74 5.96 -15.08
CA ASN A 41 -2.94 6.63 -14.61
C ASN A 41 -2.72 7.29 -13.24
N PHE A 42 -2.06 6.58 -12.31
CA PHE A 42 -1.79 7.14 -10.98
C PHE A 42 -0.88 8.36 -11.06
N SER A 43 0.17 8.31 -11.90
CA SER A 43 1.05 9.45 -12.15
C SER A 43 0.26 10.66 -12.68
N LYS A 44 -0.64 10.46 -13.64
CA LYS A 44 -1.52 11.52 -14.17
C LYS A 44 -2.43 12.11 -13.10
N ILE A 45 -3.00 11.28 -12.23
CA ILE A 45 -3.83 11.75 -11.10
C ILE A 45 -3.02 12.62 -10.14
N LEU A 46 -1.80 12.20 -9.78
CA LEU A 46 -0.91 12.99 -8.93
C LEU A 46 -0.55 14.35 -9.54
N ASN A 47 -0.40 14.40 -10.86
CA ASN A 47 -0.08 15.61 -11.62
C ASN A 47 -1.31 16.42 -12.04
N LYS A 48 -2.53 16.01 -11.62
CA LYS A 48 -3.80 16.66 -11.98
C LYS A 48 -4.09 16.69 -13.50
N GLU A 49 -3.52 15.75 -14.23
CA GLU A 49 -3.78 15.50 -15.66
C GLU A 49 -4.96 14.55 -15.87
N ASP A 50 -5.36 13.85 -14.82
CA ASP A 50 -6.51 12.93 -14.75
C ASP A 50 -7.33 13.35 -13.52
N HIS A 51 -8.63 13.56 -13.73
CA HIS A 51 -9.57 14.05 -12.71
C HIS A 51 -10.03 12.97 -11.73
N ARG A 52 -9.78 11.70 -12.03
CA ARG A 52 -10.19 10.58 -11.19
C ARG A 52 -9.55 10.64 -9.80
N LEU A 53 -10.14 9.89 -8.88
CA LEU A 53 -9.61 9.67 -7.55
C LEU A 53 -8.99 8.29 -7.46
N SER A 54 -7.77 8.17 -6.95
CA SER A 54 -7.15 6.86 -6.68
C SER A 54 -7.70 6.25 -5.39
N VAL A 55 -8.21 5.02 -5.45
CA VAL A 55 -8.76 4.31 -4.29
C VAL A 55 -7.97 3.02 -4.05
N VAL A 56 -7.18 2.99 -2.98
CA VAL A 56 -6.43 1.80 -2.55
C VAL A 56 -7.27 1.08 -1.50
N VAL A 57 -7.93 -0.01 -1.86
CA VAL A 57 -8.94 -0.69 -1.03
C VAL A 57 -8.71 -2.18 -0.95
N GLY A 58 -8.86 -2.78 0.23
CA GLY A 58 -8.74 -4.22 0.45
C GLY A 58 -8.29 -4.60 1.85
N PRO A 59 -7.98 -5.89 2.06
CA PRO A 59 -7.64 -6.44 3.37
C PRO A 59 -6.50 -5.70 4.07
N CYS A 60 -6.57 -5.61 5.39
CA CYS A 60 -5.47 -5.07 6.19
C CYS A 60 -4.18 -5.86 5.94
N SER A 61 -4.27 -7.19 5.86
CA SER A 61 -3.20 -8.09 5.44
C SER A 61 -3.78 -9.33 4.78
N ILE A 62 -3.00 -9.95 3.88
CA ILE A 62 -3.36 -11.20 3.24
C ILE A 62 -2.81 -12.36 4.09
N HIS A 63 -3.67 -13.28 4.50
CA HIS A 63 -3.31 -14.54 5.14
C HIS A 63 -3.95 -15.74 4.45
N ASP A 64 -5.08 -15.53 3.77
CA ASP A 64 -5.83 -16.53 3.00
C ASP A 64 -5.88 -16.07 1.53
N THR A 65 -5.21 -16.81 0.66
CA THR A 65 -5.13 -16.47 -0.77
C THR A 65 -6.44 -16.75 -1.50
N LEU A 66 -7.25 -17.70 -1.05
CA LEU A 66 -8.55 -17.98 -1.65
C LEU A 66 -9.53 -16.85 -1.37
N ALA A 67 -9.58 -16.38 -0.13
CA ALA A 67 -10.38 -15.21 0.24
C ALA A 67 -9.88 -13.93 -0.48
N ALA A 68 -8.57 -13.81 -0.69
CA ALA A 68 -7.99 -12.67 -1.41
C ALA A 68 -8.41 -12.65 -2.89
N ILE A 69 -8.44 -13.80 -3.56
CA ILE A 69 -8.89 -13.92 -4.96
C ILE A 69 -10.41 -13.70 -5.08
N ASP A 70 -11.22 -14.23 -4.15
CA ASP A 70 -12.66 -13.94 -4.10
C ASP A 70 -12.91 -12.43 -3.95
N TYR A 71 -12.21 -11.78 -3.00
CA TYR A 71 -12.28 -10.33 -2.83
C TYR A 71 -11.86 -9.58 -4.11
N ALA A 72 -10.77 -10.02 -4.76
CA ALA A 72 -10.29 -9.42 -6.02
C ALA A 72 -11.33 -9.53 -7.14
N GLY A 73 -11.98 -10.68 -7.29
CA GLY A 73 -13.04 -10.88 -8.28
C GLY A 73 -14.20 -9.91 -8.06
N ARG A 74 -14.71 -9.81 -6.83
CA ARG A 74 -15.77 -8.86 -6.44
C ARG A 74 -15.35 -7.41 -6.69
N LEU A 75 -14.11 -7.06 -6.31
CA LEU A 75 -13.62 -5.69 -6.48
C LEU A 75 -13.43 -5.34 -7.95
N LYS A 76 -13.00 -6.30 -8.78
CA LYS A 76 -12.91 -6.10 -10.23
C LYS A 76 -14.29 -5.86 -10.86
N GLU A 77 -15.28 -6.66 -10.53
CA GLU A 77 -16.65 -6.46 -11.02
C GLU A 77 -17.19 -5.10 -10.59
N GLU A 78 -17.04 -4.74 -9.31
CA GLU A 78 -17.50 -3.45 -8.78
C GLU A 78 -16.78 -2.27 -9.42
N SER A 79 -15.47 -2.40 -9.71
CA SER A 79 -14.66 -1.34 -10.30
C SER A 79 -15.16 -0.87 -11.67
N LEU A 80 -15.82 -1.73 -12.44
CA LEU A 80 -16.36 -1.40 -13.75
C LEU A 80 -17.47 -0.33 -13.69
N ASN A 81 -18.11 -0.19 -12.53
CA ASN A 81 -19.16 0.82 -12.34
C ASN A 81 -18.61 2.24 -12.17
N TYR A 82 -17.29 2.39 -11.95
CA TYR A 82 -16.67 3.66 -11.54
C TYR A 82 -15.43 4.03 -12.36
N GLU A 83 -15.21 3.43 -13.52
CA GLU A 83 -13.97 3.61 -14.33
C GLU A 83 -13.72 5.07 -14.72
N ASP A 84 -14.78 5.87 -14.88
CA ASP A 84 -14.66 7.28 -15.23
C ASP A 84 -14.33 8.18 -14.01
N GLN A 85 -14.60 7.74 -12.78
CA GLN A 85 -14.44 8.54 -11.57
C GLN A 85 -13.30 8.05 -10.69
N LEU A 86 -13.06 6.72 -10.65
CA LEU A 86 -12.14 6.12 -9.72
C LEU A 86 -11.08 5.27 -10.44
N GLN A 87 -9.84 5.37 -9.97
CA GLN A 87 -8.81 4.38 -10.23
C GLN A 87 -8.72 3.45 -9.01
N ILE A 88 -9.30 2.27 -9.10
CA ILE A 88 -9.31 1.30 -8.01
C ILE A 88 -8.07 0.43 -8.08
N ILE A 89 -7.35 0.32 -6.96
CA ILE A 89 -6.16 -0.52 -6.76
C ILE A 89 -6.42 -1.41 -5.55
N MET A 90 -6.29 -2.73 -5.72
CA MET A 90 -6.45 -3.64 -4.59
C MET A 90 -5.28 -3.54 -3.63
N ARG A 91 -5.59 -3.39 -2.36
CA ARG A 91 -4.64 -3.45 -1.26
C ARG A 91 -4.22 -4.91 -1.01
N VAL A 92 -2.95 -5.25 -1.27
CA VAL A 92 -2.38 -6.60 -1.15
C VAL A 92 -1.14 -6.53 -0.26
N TYR A 93 -1.34 -6.53 1.04
CA TYR A 93 -0.28 -6.37 2.03
C TYR A 93 0.16 -7.71 2.59
N PHE A 94 1.40 -8.08 2.33
CA PHE A 94 2.00 -9.36 2.73
C PHE A 94 2.85 -9.29 3.99
N GLU A 95 3.27 -8.07 4.38
CA GLU A 95 4.16 -7.84 5.50
C GLU A 95 3.51 -6.90 6.49
N LYS A 96 3.71 -7.18 7.78
CA LYS A 96 3.11 -6.37 8.86
C LYS A 96 4.18 -5.90 9.84
N PRO A 97 4.37 -4.58 9.99
CA PRO A 97 5.29 -4.05 11.00
C PRO A 97 4.76 -4.37 12.40
N ARG A 98 5.60 -4.97 13.24
CA ARG A 98 5.27 -5.31 14.63
C ARG A 98 6.09 -4.49 15.60
N THR A 99 5.42 -3.86 16.56
CA THR A 99 6.08 -3.13 17.65
C THR A 99 6.72 -4.09 18.65
N THR A 100 6.10 -5.26 18.82
CA THR A 100 6.59 -6.36 19.66
C THR A 100 6.61 -7.66 18.85
N VAL A 101 6.26 -8.79 19.43
CA VAL A 101 6.18 -10.09 18.76
C VAL A 101 4.81 -10.26 18.09
N GLY A 102 4.73 -11.02 17.01
CA GLY A 102 3.50 -11.37 16.32
C GLY A 102 3.75 -11.80 14.88
N TRP A 103 2.73 -12.32 14.23
CA TRP A 103 2.79 -12.74 12.84
C TRP A 103 3.26 -11.60 11.93
N LYS A 104 4.34 -11.83 11.19
CA LYS A 104 5.02 -10.81 10.37
C LYS A 104 4.42 -10.66 8.97
N GLY A 105 3.47 -11.51 8.59
CA GLY A 105 2.83 -11.50 7.29
C GLY A 105 3.06 -12.78 6.49
N LEU A 106 2.33 -12.90 5.37
CA LEU A 106 2.30 -14.10 4.53
C LEU A 106 3.70 -14.48 3.98
N ILE A 107 4.52 -13.51 3.59
CA ILE A 107 5.86 -13.80 3.07
C ILE A 107 6.72 -14.45 4.15
N ASN A 108 6.65 -13.95 5.38
CA ASN A 108 7.50 -14.43 6.45
C ASN A 108 7.03 -15.76 7.05
N ASP A 109 5.71 -15.94 7.20
CA ASP A 109 5.12 -17.13 7.83
C ASP A 109 3.77 -17.45 7.17
N PRO A 110 3.82 -18.09 5.97
CA PRO A 110 2.61 -18.37 5.17
C PRO A 110 1.66 -19.36 5.83
N ASP A 111 2.16 -20.23 6.69
CA ASP A 111 1.37 -21.28 7.34
C ASP A 111 0.84 -20.88 8.72
N LEU A 112 1.13 -19.65 9.20
CA LEU A 112 0.68 -19.13 10.50
C LEU A 112 1.10 -20.01 11.71
N ASN A 113 2.23 -20.69 11.61
CA ASN A 113 2.67 -21.72 12.57
C ASN A 113 4.10 -21.50 13.07
N ASP A 114 4.66 -20.31 12.85
CA ASP A 114 6.03 -19.92 13.19
C ASP A 114 7.11 -20.80 12.50
N SER A 115 6.78 -21.47 11.38
CA SER A 115 7.73 -22.26 10.60
C SER A 115 8.65 -21.40 9.73
N PHE A 116 8.24 -20.16 9.45
CA PHE A 116 9.00 -19.17 8.65
C PHE A 116 9.48 -19.70 7.29
N GLN A 117 8.57 -20.38 6.56
CA GLN A 117 8.83 -20.91 5.23
C GLN A 117 8.86 -19.77 4.19
N ILE A 118 9.90 -18.92 4.24
CA ILE A 118 9.98 -17.67 3.47
C ILE A 118 9.95 -17.91 1.96
N ASP A 119 10.65 -18.95 1.45
CA ASP A 119 10.60 -19.30 0.01
C ASP A 119 9.18 -19.62 -0.45
N LYS A 120 8.43 -20.36 0.36
CA LYS A 120 7.01 -20.64 0.12
C LYS A 120 6.20 -19.35 0.14
N GLY A 121 6.43 -18.49 1.11
CA GLY A 121 5.75 -17.20 1.24
C GLY A 121 5.98 -16.28 0.05
N LEU A 122 7.22 -16.16 -0.43
CA LEU A 122 7.57 -15.38 -1.62
C LEU A 122 6.89 -15.93 -2.88
N SER A 123 6.89 -17.26 -3.06
CA SER A 123 6.25 -17.93 -4.19
C SER A 123 4.72 -17.70 -4.19
N ILE A 124 4.06 -17.86 -3.03
CA ILE A 124 2.63 -17.64 -2.88
C ILE A 124 2.28 -16.16 -3.14
N ALA A 125 3.04 -15.23 -2.57
CA ALA A 125 2.81 -13.80 -2.73
C ALA A 125 2.92 -13.38 -4.20
N ARG A 126 3.95 -13.84 -4.92
CA ARG A 126 4.13 -13.55 -6.33
C ARG A 126 3.01 -14.14 -7.19
N GLN A 127 2.63 -15.42 -6.95
CA GLN A 127 1.53 -16.06 -7.68
C GLN A 127 0.22 -15.29 -7.46
N LEU A 128 -0.12 -14.94 -6.23
CA LEU A 128 -1.33 -14.18 -5.92
C LEU A 128 -1.36 -12.81 -6.63
N LEU A 129 -0.23 -12.10 -6.66
CA LEU A 129 -0.14 -10.82 -7.39
C LEU A 129 -0.36 -11.00 -8.89
N ARG A 130 0.16 -12.07 -9.48
CA ARG A 130 -0.10 -12.41 -10.89
C ARG A 130 -1.58 -12.65 -11.11
N ASP A 131 -2.19 -13.52 -10.30
CA ASP A 131 -3.60 -13.87 -10.44
C ASP A 131 -4.51 -12.64 -10.33
N ILE A 132 -4.22 -11.71 -9.39
CA ILE A 132 -4.96 -10.46 -9.24
C ILE A 132 -4.77 -9.54 -10.47
N ASN A 133 -3.53 -9.35 -10.93
CA ASN A 133 -3.27 -8.50 -12.10
C ASN A 133 -3.82 -9.11 -13.40
N ASP A 134 -3.86 -10.45 -13.52
CA ASP A 134 -4.44 -11.16 -14.67
C ASP A 134 -5.98 -10.98 -14.76
N LEU A 135 -6.66 -10.68 -13.63
CA LEU A 135 -8.06 -10.23 -13.63
C LEU A 135 -8.22 -8.80 -14.18
N GLY A 136 -7.14 -8.09 -14.47
CA GLY A 136 -7.16 -6.68 -14.83
C GLY A 136 -7.40 -5.77 -13.61
N LEU A 137 -7.04 -6.21 -12.39
CA LEU A 137 -7.13 -5.44 -11.17
C LEU A 137 -5.71 -5.11 -10.68
N PRO A 138 -5.30 -3.82 -10.65
CA PRO A 138 -3.96 -3.46 -10.18
C PRO A 138 -3.81 -3.67 -8.68
N ALA A 139 -2.59 -4.02 -8.25
CA ALA A 139 -2.26 -4.31 -6.86
C ALA A 139 -1.35 -3.24 -6.25
N GLY A 140 -1.62 -2.89 -4.98
CA GLY A 140 -0.78 -2.01 -4.15
C GLY A 140 -0.34 -2.69 -2.86
N THR A 141 0.89 -2.43 -2.41
CA THR A 141 1.45 -3.03 -1.19
C THR A 141 2.20 -2.02 -0.32
N GLU A 142 2.55 -2.41 0.91
CA GLU A 142 3.55 -1.70 1.72
C GLU A 142 4.91 -2.35 1.51
N PHE A 143 5.93 -1.55 1.18
CA PHE A 143 7.31 -2.01 1.15
C PHE A 143 7.90 -1.87 2.56
N LEU A 144 7.87 -2.95 3.33
CA LEU A 144 8.40 -3.00 4.67
C LEU A 144 9.84 -3.53 4.69
N ASP A 145 10.08 -4.69 4.10
CA ASP A 145 11.41 -5.25 3.87
C ASP A 145 12.03 -4.64 2.60
N VAL A 146 13.35 -4.47 2.58
CA VAL A 146 14.06 -3.84 1.45
C VAL A 146 14.55 -4.84 0.40
N ILE A 147 14.42 -6.15 0.67
CA ILE A 147 14.79 -7.24 -0.25
C ILE A 147 13.57 -7.76 -0.99
N THR A 148 12.44 -7.90 -0.30
CA THR A 148 11.15 -8.37 -0.85
C THR A 148 10.76 -7.70 -2.18
N PRO A 149 10.98 -6.39 -2.40
CA PRO A 149 10.67 -5.74 -3.68
C PRO A 149 11.35 -6.39 -4.90
N GLN A 150 12.52 -7.03 -4.74
CA GLN A 150 13.19 -7.72 -5.86
C GLN A 150 12.34 -8.87 -6.43
N TYR A 151 11.47 -9.46 -5.62
CA TYR A 151 10.64 -10.60 -5.98
C TYR A 151 9.26 -10.22 -6.55
N ILE A 152 8.75 -9.03 -6.21
CA ILE A 152 7.34 -8.68 -6.46
C ILE A 152 7.13 -7.32 -7.13
N ALA A 153 8.12 -6.42 -7.16
CA ALA A 153 7.91 -5.03 -7.58
C ALA A 153 7.43 -4.88 -9.03
N ASP A 154 7.72 -5.83 -9.91
CA ASP A 154 7.22 -5.85 -11.29
C ASP A 154 5.69 -6.06 -11.38
N LEU A 155 5.06 -6.55 -10.31
CA LEU A 155 3.62 -6.82 -10.19
C LEU A 155 2.88 -5.77 -9.32
N ILE A 156 3.58 -4.74 -8.86
CA ILE A 156 3.02 -3.70 -7.98
C ILE A 156 2.78 -2.41 -8.75
N SER A 157 1.54 -1.93 -8.69
CA SER A 157 1.12 -0.69 -9.34
C SER A 157 1.30 0.54 -8.45
N TRP A 158 1.23 0.39 -7.14
CA TRP A 158 1.40 1.44 -6.13
C TRP A 158 2.02 0.88 -4.87
N GLY A 159 2.91 1.65 -4.23
CA GLY A 159 3.57 1.26 -2.99
C GLY A 159 3.38 2.26 -1.85
N ALA A 160 3.33 1.77 -0.61
CA ALA A 160 3.35 2.61 0.59
C ALA A 160 4.65 2.42 1.37
N ILE A 161 5.13 3.51 1.98
CA ILE A 161 6.08 3.48 3.08
C ILE A 161 5.33 3.80 4.37
N GLY A 162 5.38 2.88 5.32
CA GLY A 162 4.62 2.96 6.56
C GLY A 162 5.11 4.06 7.51
N ALA A 163 4.26 4.45 8.47
CA ALA A 163 4.58 5.50 9.43
C ALA A 163 5.83 5.23 10.29
N ARG A 164 6.19 3.96 10.50
CA ARG A 164 7.39 3.56 11.25
C ARG A 164 8.66 3.58 10.40
N THR A 165 8.53 3.58 9.09
CA THR A 165 9.64 3.50 8.14
C THR A 165 9.85 4.77 7.31
N THR A 166 8.94 5.72 7.36
CA THR A 166 9.04 7.02 6.64
C THR A 166 10.29 7.82 7.04
N GLU A 167 10.77 7.70 8.27
CA GLU A 167 12.03 8.33 8.74
C GLU A 167 13.28 7.59 8.28
N SER A 168 13.16 6.33 7.83
CA SER A 168 14.28 5.48 7.48
C SER A 168 14.92 5.91 6.15
N GLN A 169 16.21 6.23 6.17
CA GLN A 169 16.99 6.54 4.97
C GLN A 169 16.90 5.41 3.93
N VAL A 170 17.00 4.16 4.35
CA VAL A 170 16.97 3.00 3.45
C VAL A 170 15.65 2.90 2.69
N HIS A 171 14.52 3.23 3.33
CA HIS A 171 13.21 3.23 2.69
C HIS A 171 13.01 4.42 1.75
N ARG A 172 13.61 5.58 2.04
CA ARG A 172 13.62 6.74 1.14
C ARG A 172 14.46 6.46 -0.11
N GLU A 173 15.61 5.81 0.05
CA GLU A 173 16.46 5.34 -1.05
C GLU A 173 15.74 4.28 -1.90
N LEU A 174 15.07 3.30 -1.28
CA LEU A 174 14.23 2.31 -1.96
C LEU A 174 13.13 3.01 -2.79
N ALA A 175 12.42 3.96 -2.19
CA ALA A 175 11.36 4.71 -2.87
C ALA A 175 11.88 5.49 -4.07
N SER A 176 13.10 6.08 -3.98
CA SER A 176 13.73 6.81 -5.09
C SER A 176 14.02 5.96 -6.32
N GLY A 177 14.20 4.66 -6.13
CA GLY A 177 14.45 3.67 -7.18
C GLY A 177 13.23 2.84 -7.57
N SER A 178 12.09 3.02 -6.91
CA SER A 178 10.87 2.26 -7.19
C SER A 178 10.24 2.67 -8.52
N SER A 179 9.74 1.67 -9.26
CA SER A 179 9.11 1.88 -10.59
C SER A 179 7.62 2.23 -10.51
N CYS A 180 7.05 2.31 -9.31
CA CYS A 180 5.66 2.67 -9.08
C CYS A 180 5.57 3.96 -8.26
N PRO A 181 4.43 4.67 -8.27
CA PRO A 181 4.14 5.74 -7.33
C PRO A 181 4.25 5.27 -5.88
N ILE A 182 4.80 6.11 -5.00
CA ILE A 182 5.04 5.78 -3.59
C ILE A 182 4.36 6.80 -2.68
N GLY A 183 3.48 6.30 -1.80
CA GLY A 183 2.89 7.09 -0.74
C GLY A 183 3.67 6.98 0.57
N PHE A 184 4.06 8.10 1.16
CA PHE A 184 4.70 8.17 2.47
C PHE A 184 3.68 8.53 3.56
N LYS A 185 3.48 7.64 4.53
CA LYS A 185 2.60 7.92 5.67
C LYS A 185 3.25 8.95 6.60
N ASN A 186 2.44 9.87 7.13
CA ASN A 186 2.85 10.73 8.24
C ASN A 186 3.27 9.89 9.45
N SER A 187 4.02 10.50 10.39
CA SER A 187 4.52 9.81 11.58
C SER A 187 3.41 9.19 12.42
N THR A 188 3.75 8.23 13.26
CA THR A 188 2.78 7.57 14.17
C THR A 188 2.09 8.55 15.13
N TYR A 189 2.69 9.72 15.38
CA TYR A 189 2.15 10.78 16.25
C TYR A 189 1.32 11.82 15.48
N GLY A 190 1.28 11.76 14.13
CA GLY A 190 0.50 12.66 13.29
C GLY A 190 1.32 13.72 12.55
N GLY A 191 2.63 13.85 12.81
CA GLY A 191 3.48 14.83 12.14
C GLY A 191 3.64 14.57 10.64
N VAL A 192 3.32 15.57 9.80
CA VAL A 192 3.35 15.47 8.32
C VAL A 192 4.73 15.82 7.76
N GLN A 193 5.51 16.70 8.44
CA GLN A 193 6.81 17.14 7.96
C GLN A 193 7.74 15.98 7.60
N VAL A 194 7.75 14.91 8.38
CA VAL A 194 8.58 13.74 8.12
C VAL A 194 8.25 13.07 6.77
N ALA A 195 6.98 13.08 6.36
CA ALA A 195 6.59 12.56 5.04
C ALA A 195 7.01 13.53 3.91
N ALA A 196 6.90 14.84 4.13
CA ALA A 196 7.40 15.84 3.20
C ALA A 196 8.91 15.71 2.99
N ASP A 197 9.69 15.55 4.07
CA ASP A 197 11.14 15.32 4.01
C ASP A 197 11.47 14.02 3.26
N ALA A 198 10.66 12.96 3.46
CA ALA A 198 10.83 11.67 2.78
C ALA A 198 10.57 11.78 1.27
N ILE A 199 9.50 12.50 0.88
CA ILE A 199 9.19 12.79 -0.52
C ILE A 199 10.33 13.60 -1.14
N GLY A 200 10.76 14.67 -0.48
CA GLY A 200 11.88 15.51 -0.95
C GLY A 200 13.16 14.70 -1.14
N SER A 201 13.45 13.76 -0.24
CA SER A 201 14.57 12.83 -0.41
C SER A 201 14.36 11.91 -1.61
N ALA A 202 13.23 11.22 -1.71
CA ALA A 202 12.95 10.23 -2.75
C ALA A 202 12.87 10.82 -4.17
N LEU A 203 12.56 12.09 -4.31
CA LEU A 203 12.60 12.83 -5.59
C LEU A 203 14.00 12.92 -6.20
N ASN A 204 15.05 12.78 -5.37
CA ASN A 204 16.43 12.96 -5.82
C ASN A 204 17.08 11.61 -6.16
N PRO A 205 18.11 11.62 -7.04
CA PRO A 205 18.94 10.45 -7.30
C PRO A 205 19.74 10.04 -6.06
N HIS A 206 19.84 8.74 -5.81
CA HIS A 206 20.62 8.16 -4.71
C HIS A 206 21.60 7.09 -5.20
N LYS A 207 22.62 6.84 -4.39
CA LYS A 207 23.55 5.71 -4.53
C LYS A 207 23.55 4.95 -3.21
N PHE A 208 23.07 3.72 -3.22
CA PHE A 208 22.86 2.94 -2.00
C PHE A 208 23.14 1.46 -2.18
N LEU A 209 23.41 0.78 -1.08
CA LEU A 209 23.61 -0.67 -1.08
C LEU A 209 22.25 -1.37 -1.13
N SER A 210 22.13 -2.34 -2.03
CA SER A 210 20.97 -3.22 -2.11
C SER A 210 21.39 -4.60 -2.64
N VAL A 211 20.43 -5.49 -2.83
CA VAL A 211 20.62 -6.85 -3.33
C VAL A 211 20.02 -6.95 -4.74
N THR A 212 20.79 -7.48 -5.68
CA THR A 212 20.30 -7.71 -7.07
C THR A 212 19.31 -8.87 -7.11
N LYS A 213 18.63 -9.06 -8.24
CA LYS A 213 17.74 -10.20 -8.46
C LYS A 213 18.46 -11.56 -8.38
N GLU A 214 19.77 -11.59 -8.61
CA GLU A 214 20.64 -12.78 -8.45
C GLU A 214 21.09 -13.01 -7.01
N GLY A 215 20.61 -12.20 -6.05
CA GLY A 215 20.98 -12.33 -4.63
C GLY A 215 22.36 -11.76 -4.25
N ARG A 216 22.93 -10.87 -5.08
CA ARG A 216 24.27 -10.31 -4.84
C ARG A 216 24.18 -8.88 -4.32
N ALA A 217 24.98 -8.55 -3.31
CA ALA A 217 25.12 -7.17 -2.87
C ALA A 217 25.70 -6.29 -3.99
N ALA A 218 25.11 -5.13 -4.22
CA ALA A 218 25.52 -4.18 -5.24
C ALA A 218 25.23 -2.74 -4.81
N VAL A 219 25.89 -1.78 -5.47
CA VAL A 219 25.54 -0.35 -5.37
C VAL A 219 24.50 -0.06 -6.45
N PHE A 220 23.31 0.39 -6.01
CA PHE A 220 22.24 0.83 -6.90
C PHE A 220 22.36 2.34 -7.13
N TYR A 221 22.01 2.76 -8.33
CA TYR A 221 21.95 4.17 -8.75
C TYR A 221 20.52 4.46 -9.15
N SER A 222 19.77 5.18 -8.32
CA SER A 222 18.41 5.62 -8.67
C SER A 222 18.43 6.96 -9.41
N SER A 223 17.34 7.24 -10.14
CA SER A 223 17.12 8.52 -10.83
C SER A 223 16.26 9.50 -10.01
N GLY A 224 15.73 9.06 -8.88
CA GLY A 224 14.64 9.72 -8.16
C GLY A 224 13.27 9.28 -8.67
N ASN A 225 12.26 9.37 -7.81
CA ASN A 225 10.87 9.02 -8.08
C ASN A 225 9.97 10.25 -7.94
N LYS A 226 9.51 10.80 -9.06
CA LYS A 226 8.67 12.00 -9.12
C LYS A 226 7.22 11.76 -8.67
N ASP A 227 6.79 10.50 -8.60
CA ASP A 227 5.42 10.12 -8.26
C ASP A 227 5.25 9.77 -6.76
N CYS A 228 6.03 10.44 -5.91
CA CYS A 228 5.91 10.35 -4.46
C CYS A 228 4.88 11.34 -3.92
N HIS A 229 4.06 10.89 -2.96
CA HIS A 229 3.01 11.71 -2.35
C HIS A 229 2.84 11.40 -0.86
N VAL A 230 2.12 12.26 -0.12
CA VAL A 230 1.83 12.07 1.30
C VAL A 230 0.59 11.20 1.51
N ILE A 231 0.60 10.39 2.58
CA ILE A 231 -0.57 9.68 3.09
C ILE A 231 -0.86 10.18 4.51
N LEU A 232 -2.03 10.78 4.71
CA LEU A 232 -2.54 11.15 6.01
C LEU A 232 -3.23 9.95 6.66
N ARG A 233 -2.65 9.41 7.73
CA ARG A 233 -3.14 8.21 8.44
C ARG A 233 -3.62 8.49 9.86
N GLY A 234 -3.67 9.77 10.25
CA GLY A 234 -3.89 10.16 11.63
C GLY A 234 -2.66 9.95 12.51
N GLY A 235 -2.84 10.20 13.77
CA GLY A 235 -1.83 10.01 14.81
C GLY A 235 -2.51 9.86 16.16
N SER A 236 -2.18 10.72 17.13
CA SER A 236 -2.92 10.86 18.38
C SER A 236 -4.33 11.44 18.20
N LYS A 237 -4.55 12.09 17.06
CA LYS A 237 -5.82 12.63 16.58
C LYS A 237 -5.97 12.26 15.09
N PRO A 238 -7.22 12.20 14.57
CA PRO A 238 -7.47 12.22 13.12
C PRO A 238 -6.80 13.44 12.45
N ASN A 239 -6.46 13.34 11.17
CA ASN A 239 -5.85 14.42 10.38
C ASN A 239 -6.39 14.48 8.94
N TYR A 240 -7.70 14.41 8.80
CA TYR A 240 -8.38 14.41 7.49
C TYR A 240 -9.34 15.59 7.31
N SER A 241 -9.53 16.44 8.31
CA SER A 241 -10.41 17.61 8.19
C SER A 241 -9.90 18.58 7.12
N LYS A 242 -10.76 19.49 6.70
CA LYS A 242 -10.41 20.55 5.73
C LYS A 242 -9.18 21.33 6.21
N GLU A 243 -9.11 21.65 7.50
CA GLU A 243 -7.99 22.36 8.12
C GLU A 243 -6.70 21.52 8.08
N ASP A 244 -6.80 20.19 8.25
CA ASP A 244 -5.66 19.29 8.15
C ASP A 244 -5.15 19.18 6.70
N ILE A 245 -6.06 19.14 5.72
CA ILE A 245 -5.72 19.16 4.29
C ILE A 245 -5.02 20.49 3.95
N ASP A 246 -5.55 21.63 4.39
CA ASP A 246 -4.96 22.94 4.16
C ASP A 246 -3.56 23.04 4.78
N ALA A 247 -3.40 22.63 6.04
CA ALA A 247 -2.12 22.62 6.73
C ALA A 247 -1.09 21.70 6.06
N THR A 248 -1.54 20.55 5.58
CA THR A 248 -0.68 19.60 4.84
C THR A 248 -0.23 20.19 3.51
N ALA A 249 -1.13 20.83 2.77
CA ALA A 249 -0.81 21.48 1.50
C ALA A 249 0.21 22.61 1.69
N GLU A 250 0.09 23.43 2.75
CA GLU A 250 1.09 24.47 3.07
C GLU A 250 2.47 23.88 3.40
N ILE A 251 2.53 22.73 4.10
CA ILE A 251 3.79 22.02 4.35
C ILE A 251 4.39 21.55 3.02
N LEU A 252 3.61 20.91 2.15
CA LEU A 252 4.09 20.44 0.85
C LEU A 252 4.59 21.59 0.00
N LYS A 253 3.81 22.66 -0.12
CA LYS A 253 4.14 23.87 -0.86
C LYS A 253 5.42 24.54 -0.35
N SER A 254 5.59 24.67 0.96
CA SER A 254 6.80 25.27 1.57
C SER A 254 8.06 24.44 1.30
N ASN A 255 7.92 23.15 1.01
CA ASN A 255 8.99 22.25 0.60
C ASN A 255 9.12 22.10 -0.94
N ASN A 256 8.40 22.91 -1.74
CA ASN A 256 8.33 22.83 -3.20
C ASN A 256 7.90 21.45 -3.73
N LEU A 257 6.95 20.83 -3.04
CA LEU A 257 6.36 19.52 -3.40
C LEU A 257 4.97 19.71 -3.98
N ALA A 258 4.53 18.75 -4.79
CA ALA A 258 3.16 18.70 -5.30
C ALA A 258 2.15 18.54 -4.14
N GLU A 259 1.07 19.32 -4.18
CA GLU A 259 -0.01 19.29 -3.21
C GLU A 259 -0.96 18.09 -3.50
N SER A 260 -0.40 16.88 -3.52
CA SER A 260 -1.12 15.61 -3.75
C SER A 260 -1.19 14.82 -2.47
N ILE A 261 -2.41 14.66 -1.95
CA ILE A 261 -2.68 14.11 -0.62
C ILE A 261 -3.57 12.86 -0.77
N MET A 262 -3.11 11.74 -0.21
CA MET A 262 -3.95 10.56 0.01
C MET A 262 -4.42 10.54 1.46
N VAL A 263 -5.69 10.23 1.70
CA VAL A 263 -6.23 10.04 3.05
C VAL A 263 -6.47 8.56 3.32
N ASP A 264 -5.75 8.02 4.30
CA ASP A 264 -5.99 6.69 4.85
C ASP A 264 -7.16 6.79 5.84
N MET A 265 -8.30 6.23 5.47
CA MET A 265 -9.55 6.29 6.26
C MET A 265 -9.49 5.41 7.52
N SER A 266 -8.55 4.47 7.59
CA SER A 266 -8.32 3.58 8.72
C SER A 266 -7.38 4.18 9.78
N HIS A 267 -6.75 3.35 10.59
CA HIS A 267 -5.70 3.68 11.56
C HIS A 267 -6.08 4.79 12.54
N GLY A 268 -5.30 5.89 12.60
CA GLY A 268 -5.55 7.02 13.47
C GLY A 268 -6.79 7.82 13.08
N ASN A 269 -7.09 7.89 11.79
CA ASN A 269 -8.25 8.61 11.27
C ASN A 269 -9.58 7.97 11.68
N SER A 270 -9.65 6.64 11.74
CA SER A 270 -10.81 5.93 12.28
C SER A 270 -10.77 5.74 13.80
N SER A 271 -9.77 6.29 14.49
CA SER A 271 -9.55 6.02 15.93
C SER A 271 -9.44 4.52 16.22
N LYS A 272 -8.93 3.72 15.29
CA LYS A 272 -8.82 2.25 15.31
C LYS A 272 -10.16 1.51 15.42
N GLN A 273 -11.26 2.16 15.08
CA GLN A 273 -12.58 1.55 14.98
C GLN A 273 -12.96 1.47 13.50
N HIS A 274 -12.99 0.26 12.94
CA HIS A 274 -13.15 0.06 11.50
C HIS A 274 -14.42 0.73 10.93
N LYS A 275 -15.55 0.73 11.65
CA LYS A 275 -16.78 1.41 11.23
C LYS A 275 -16.63 2.93 11.09
N ASN A 276 -15.69 3.55 11.80
CA ASN A 276 -15.45 4.98 11.65
C ASN A 276 -14.84 5.34 10.29
N GLN A 277 -14.36 4.36 9.50
CA GLN A 277 -13.96 4.60 8.12
C GLN A 277 -15.13 5.17 7.29
N LEU A 278 -16.38 4.81 7.60
CA LEU A 278 -17.57 5.36 6.95
C LEU A 278 -17.77 6.85 7.26
N ILE A 279 -17.48 7.27 8.50
CA ILE A 279 -17.54 8.69 8.91
C ILE A 279 -16.45 9.48 8.19
N VAL A 280 -15.23 8.91 8.11
CA VAL A 280 -14.13 9.54 7.36
C VAL A 280 -14.47 9.62 5.88
N CYS A 281 -15.09 8.57 5.31
CA CYS A 281 -15.56 8.57 3.92
C CYS A 281 -16.55 9.70 3.66
N GLU A 282 -17.56 9.87 4.51
CA GLU A 282 -18.55 10.93 4.38
C GLU A 282 -17.91 12.33 4.42
N ASP A 283 -16.97 12.58 5.32
CA ASP A 283 -16.27 13.86 5.39
C ASP A 283 -15.45 14.12 4.10
N ILE A 284 -14.66 13.14 3.66
CA ILE A 284 -13.81 13.24 2.47
C ILE A 284 -14.68 13.44 1.21
N THR A 285 -15.80 12.74 1.08
CA THR A 285 -16.72 12.93 -0.06
C THR A 285 -17.34 14.33 -0.07
N ASN A 286 -17.68 14.88 1.11
CA ASN A 286 -18.15 16.26 1.23
C ASN A 286 -17.07 17.28 0.83
N GLN A 287 -15.80 17.06 1.19
CA GLN A 287 -14.71 17.94 0.77
C GLN A 287 -14.49 17.87 -0.75
N ILE A 288 -14.43 16.65 -1.33
CA ILE A 288 -14.24 16.45 -2.77
C ILE A 288 -15.39 17.08 -3.56
N SER A 289 -16.65 16.81 -3.19
CA SER A 289 -17.83 17.37 -3.86
C SER A 289 -17.93 18.89 -3.75
N SER A 290 -17.28 19.49 -2.76
CA SER A 290 -17.17 20.95 -2.59
C SER A 290 -15.97 21.56 -3.36
N GLY A 291 -15.28 20.79 -4.22
CA GLY A 291 -14.21 21.27 -5.08
C GLY A 291 -12.79 21.02 -4.56
N GLU A 292 -12.58 20.25 -3.47
CA GLU A 292 -11.24 19.92 -2.99
C GLU A 292 -10.52 19.00 -3.99
N SER A 293 -9.51 19.53 -4.67
CA SER A 293 -8.75 18.84 -5.72
C SER A 293 -7.37 18.33 -5.26
N ARG A 294 -6.95 18.67 -4.02
CA ARG A 294 -5.66 18.22 -3.46
C ARG A 294 -5.75 16.82 -2.89
N ILE A 295 -6.97 16.34 -2.58
CA ILE A 295 -7.21 14.94 -2.25
C ILE A 295 -7.20 14.15 -3.56
N THR A 296 -6.06 13.52 -3.85
CA THR A 296 -5.82 12.74 -5.07
C THR A 296 -6.03 11.24 -4.87
N GLY A 297 -6.18 10.81 -3.63
CA GLY A 297 -6.44 9.41 -3.32
C GLY A 297 -6.96 9.17 -1.92
N VAL A 298 -7.50 7.96 -1.72
CA VAL A 298 -7.95 7.44 -0.43
C VAL A 298 -7.49 6.00 -0.23
N MET A 299 -7.37 5.58 1.03
CA MET A 299 -7.07 4.20 1.40
C MET A 299 -8.13 3.67 2.35
N ILE A 300 -8.62 2.45 2.11
CA ILE A 300 -9.69 1.79 2.88
C ILE A 300 -9.25 0.40 3.27
N GLU A 301 -9.34 0.06 4.56
CA GLU A 301 -9.19 -1.32 5.03
C GLU A 301 -10.54 -2.04 5.02
N SER A 302 -10.69 -2.95 4.07
CA SER A 302 -11.90 -3.67 3.73
C SER A 302 -11.64 -5.16 3.59
N ASN A 303 -12.62 -6.00 3.91
CA ASN A 303 -12.57 -7.44 3.61
C ASN A 303 -13.99 -7.93 3.27
N ILE A 304 -14.16 -9.24 3.00
CA ILE A 304 -15.47 -9.85 2.78
C ILE A 304 -16.33 -9.68 4.03
N GLU A 305 -15.78 -10.06 5.19
CA GLU A 305 -16.42 -9.97 6.50
C GLU A 305 -15.81 -8.85 7.35
N GLU A 306 -16.64 -8.17 8.12
CA GLU A 306 -16.20 -7.06 8.98
C GLU A 306 -15.43 -7.52 10.23
N GLY A 307 -14.66 -6.57 10.76
CA GLY A 307 -13.93 -6.74 12.01
C GLY A 307 -12.63 -7.50 11.85
N ASN A 308 -12.21 -8.15 12.91
CA ASN A 308 -11.04 -9.03 12.93
C ASN A 308 -11.27 -10.24 13.82
N GLN A 309 -10.36 -11.20 13.75
CA GLN A 309 -10.36 -12.44 14.51
C GLN A 309 -8.96 -12.80 14.99
N SER A 310 -8.88 -13.69 15.96
CA SER A 310 -7.60 -14.23 16.44
C SER A 310 -7.15 -15.40 15.57
N ALA A 311 -5.87 -15.41 15.19
CA ALA A 311 -5.24 -16.51 14.48
C ALA A 311 -4.70 -17.63 15.43
N LYS A 312 -5.19 -17.72 16.67
CA LYS A 312 -4.75 -18.76 17.62
C LYS A 312 -5.37 -20.13 17.33
N ASP A 313 -6.52 -20.14 16.69
CA ASP A 313 -7.26 -21.35 16.31
C ASP A 313 -7.45 -21.33 14.78
N LEU A 314 -6.50 -21.95 14.08
CA LEU A 314 -6.46 -21.91 12.62
C LEU A 314 -7.58 -22.72 11.97
N ASP A 315 -8.10 -23.75 12.64
CA ASP A 315 -9.15 -24.63 12.11
C ASP A 315 -10.53 -23.95 12.11
N ASN A 316 -10.71 -22.89 12.89
CA ASN A 316 -11.97 -22.17 13.06
C ASN A 316 -11.93 -20.73 12.57
N LEU A 317 -11.01 -20.40 11.64
CA LEU A 317 -10.98 -19.06 11.05
C LEU A 317 -12.22 -18.81 10.19
N VAL A 318 -12.82 -17.64 10.39
CA VAL A 318 -13.92 -17.16 9.54
C VAL A 318 -13.33 -16.70 8.21
N TYR A 319 -13.82 -17.28 7.12
CA TYR A 319 -13.42 -16.93 5.75
C TYR A 319 -13.63 -15.45 5.46
N GLY A 320 -12.65 -14.82 4.81
CA GLY A 320 -12.74 -13.42 4.43
C GLY A 320 -12.72 -12.41 5.59
N LYS A 321 -12.28 -12.81 6.80
CA LYS A 321 -12.17 -11.94 7.98
C LYS A 321 -10.72 -11.72 8.36
N SER A 322 -10.35 -10.49 8.64
CA SER A 322 -8.96 -10.09 8.96
C SER A 322 -8.44 -10.79 10.22
N ILE A 323 -7.15 -11.19 10.21
CA ILE A 323 -6.42 -11.65 11.41
C ILE A 323 -5.50 -10.56 11.99
N THR A 324 -5.52 -9.36 11.43
CA THR A 324 -4.76 -8.20 11.88
C THR A 324 -5.70 -7.07 12.28
N ASP A 325 -5.59 -5.86 11.70
CA ASP A 325 -6.51 -4.78 12.05
C ASP A 325 -7.90 -5.05 11.47
N ALA A 326 -8.94 -4.58 12.18
CA ALA A 326 -10.33 -4.78 11.78
C ALA A 326 -10.65 -4.00 10.50
N CYS A 327 -11.36 -4.65 9.58
CA CYS A 327 -11.78 -4.10 8.29
C CYS A 327 -13.29 -3.83 8.27
N ILE A 328 -13.75 -2.93 7.38
CA ILE A 328 -15.17 -2.87 7.00
C ILE A 328 -15.53 -4.06 6.10
N ASN A 329 -16.81 -4.41 6.02
CA ASN A 329 -17.28 -5.51 5.17
C ASN A 329 -17.44 -5.07 3.70
N TRP A 330 -17.82 -6.02 2.86
CA TRP A 330 -18.00 -5.80 1.43
C TRP A 330 -19.13 -4.79 1.11
N GLU A 331 -20.27 -4.83 1.80
CA GLU A 331 -21.39 -3.91 1.53
C GLU A 331 -21.05 -2.46 1.92
N ASP A 332 -20.39 -2.26 3.05
CA ASP A 332 -19.85 -0.96 3.45
C ASP A 332 -18.83 -0.43 2.42
N THR A 333 -18.03 -1.34 1.85
CA THR A 333 -17.05 -0.98 0.82
C THR A 333 -17.72 -0.47 -0.45
N LYS A 334 -18.75 -1.15 -0.94
CA LYS A 334 -19.53 -0.67 -2.10
C LYS A 334 -20.14 0.71 -1.83
N THR A 335 -20.66 0.91 -0.62
CA THR A 335 -21.21 2.21 -0.21
C THR A 335 -20.15 3.31 -0.30
N CYS A 336 -18.95 3.09 0.23
CA CYS A 336 -17.84 4.05 0.14
C CYS A 336 -17.43 4.31 -1.31
N LEU A 337 -17.30 3.28 -2.14
CA LEU A 337 -16.93 3.44 -3.55
C LEU A 337 -17.94 4.28 -4.32
N ASN A 338 -19.24 4.02 -4.13
CA ASN A 338 -20.30 4.80 -4.75
C ASN A 338 -20.28 6.28 -4.33
N GLN A 339 -20.16 6.54 -3.01
CA GLN A 339 -20.08 7.91 -2.49
C GLN A 339 -18.87 8.67 -3.03
N LEU A 340 -17.70 8.02 -3.15
CA LEU A 340 -16.49 8.61 -3.71
C LEU A 340 -16.66 8.93 -5.19
N ALA A 341 -17.28 8.04 -5.98
CA ALA A 341 -17.55 8.28 -7.40
C ALA A 341 -18.53 9.44 -7.62
N GLU A 342 -19.61 9.49 -6.84
CA GLU A 342 -20.57 10.61 -6.86
C GLU A 342 -19.88 11.94 -6.50
N ALA A 343 -18.97 11.94 -5.51
CA ALA A 343 -18.24 13.14 -5.11
C ALA A 343 -17.28 13.63 -6.20
N VAL A 344 -16.59 12.73 -6.91
CA VAL A 344 -15.74 13.08 -8.05
C VAL A 344 -16.58 13.68 -9.18
N SER A 345 -17.72 13.05 -9.53
CA SER A 345 -18.65 13.59 -10.54
C SER A 345 -19.18 14.97 -10.15
N ALA A 346 -19.50 15.20 -8.87
CA ALA A 346 -19.94 16.51 -8.39
C ALA A 346 -18.82 17.56 -8.49
N ARG A 347 -17.58 17.21 -8.19
CA ARG A 347 -16.41 18.09 -8.31
C ARG A 347 -16.21 18.57 -9.75
N GLU A 348 -16.36 17.68 -10.74
CA GLU A 348 -16.23 18.03 -12.16
C GLU A 348 -17.26 19.06 -12.63
N ASN A 349 -18.47 19.04 -12.06
CA ASN A 349 -19.53 20.00 -12.40
C ASN A 349 -19.30 21.40 -11.81
N ILE A 350 -18.32 21.57 -10.90
CA ILE A 350 -17.96 22.86 -10.30
C ILE A 350 -16.75 23.48 -11.00
N ALA A 351 -15.85 22.66 -11.57
CA ALA A 351 -14.61 23.07 -12.24
C ALA A 351 -14.90 23.63 -13.64
#